data_815fbc557c2f549a0ba6981f73d5394e
#
_entry.id   815fbc557c2f549a0ba6981f73d5394e
#
_cell.length_a   1.000
_cell.length_b   1.000
_cell.length_c   1.000
_cell.angle_alpha   90.00
_cell.angle_beta   90.00
_cell.angle_gamma   90.00
#
_symmetry.space_group_name_H-M   'P 1'
#
loop_
_entity.id
_entity.type
_entity.pdbx_description
1 polymer ?
#
loop_
_entity_poly.entity_id
_entity_poly.type
_entity_poly.pdbx_seq_one_letter_code
_entity_poly.pdbx_strand_id
1 'polypeptide(L)'
;VVSSRTNDVWEGRPSLSKHGSISGQRVRSPKYFFGYYADWRNGLEELGEATEKLCPKLKWDKGTIFAWQSWGGMAEHVNYEGAVNVSDFFKQQLEPNNFHNENGECYIVLDSFWDNLSDDQLRSFVQHCKQNGQHPGIYHTPFSYWGNESQAAMYRPYEGSPYTWADIAIRANGQLRKIASI
;
A
#
# COMPACT_ATOMS: atom_id res chain seq x y z
N VAL A 1 12.58 -3.96 13.60
CA VAL A 1 11.76 -2.78 13.52
C VAL A 1 11.35 -2.47 14.91
N VAL A 2 11.90 -1.50 15.40
CA VAL A 2 11.24 -0.81 16.44
C VAL A 2 10.07 -0.13 15.78
N SER A 3 8.88 -0.53 16.06
CA SER A 3 7.78 0.35 15.88
C SER A 3 7.96 1.48 16.87
N SER A 4 8.77 2.43 16.56
CA SER A 4 8.58 3.70 17.19
C SER A 4 7.23 4.18 16.73
N ARG A 5 6.43 4.64 17.61
CA ARG A 5 5.20 5.32 17.25
C ARG A 5 5.53 6.69 16.70
N THR A 6 5.92 6.67 15.45
CA THR A 6 6.30 7.90 14.74
C THR A 6 5.15 8.88 14.62
N ASN A 7 3.93 8.37 14.58
CA ASN A 7 2.73 9.18 14.63
C ASN A 7 2.59 10.02 15.92
N ASP A 8 3.16 9.58 17.03
CA ASP A 8 3.11 10.36 18.25
C ASP A 8 3.93 11.65 18.14
N VAL A 9 5.02 11.60 17.39
CA VAL A 9 5.82 12.79 17.06
C VAL A 9 5.06 13.69 16.07
N TRP A 10 4.42 13.08 15.08
CA TRP A 10 3.62 13.78 14.10
C TRP A 10 2.44 14.52 14.72
N GLU A 11 1.71 13.86 15.62
CA GLU A 11 0.57 14.45 16.31
C GLU A 11 0.95 15.34 17.50
N GLY A 12 2.24 15.48 17.80
CA GLY A 12 2.70 16.20 18.98
C GLY A 12 2.32 15.54 20.31
N ARG A 13 1.96 14.26 20.27
CA ARG A 13 1.57 13.47 21.43
C ARG A 13 2.66 12.46 21.77
N PRO A 14 3.41 12.65 22.87
CA PRO A 14 4.31 11.61 23.32
C PRO A 14 3.52 10.35 23.67
N SER A 15 3.78 9.26 23.00
CA SER A 15 3.15 8.00 23.34
C SER A 15 3.77 7.42 24.59
N LEU A 16 2.94 7.22 25.57
CA LEU A 16 3.28 6.46 26.77
C LEU A 16 2.89 4.98 26.68
N SER A 17 2.25 4.59 25.57
CA SER A 17 1.82 3.22 25.37
C SER A 17 2.99 2.33 24.97
N LYS A 18 3.18 1.25 25.70
CA LYS A 18 4.15 0.21 25.32
C LYS A 18 3.63 -0.57 24.13
N HIS A 19 4.50 -0.88 23.19
CA HIS A 19 4.19 -1.71 22.02
C HIS A 19 4.09 -3.20 22.32
N GLY A 20 4.20 -3.58 23.55
CA GLY A 20 4.24 -4.94 24.03
C GLY A 20 5.58 -5.28 24.68
N SER A 21 5.69 -6.50 25.15
CA SER A 21 6.90 -7.03 25.73
C SER A 21 7.12 -8.47 25.30
N ILE A 22 8.39 -8.85 25.19
CA ILE A 22 8.81 -10.24 25.01
C ILE A 22 9.48 -10.67 26.29
N SER A 23 9.01 -11.78 26.87
CA SER A 23 9.58 -12.36 28.08
C SER A 23 9.96 -13.80 27.85
N GLY A 24 11.09 -14.22 28.41
CA GLY A 24 11.55 -15.61 28.32
C GLY A 24 12.96 -15.76 28.88
N GLN A 25 13.39 -17.02 29.07
CA GLN A 25 14.76 -17.32 29.46
C GLN A 25 15.78 -16.91 28.40
N ARG A 26 15.35 -16.86 27.15
CA ARG A 26 16.15 -16.40 26.01
C ARG A 26 15.29 -15.50 25.13
N VAL A 27 15.63 -14.23 25.05
CA VAL A 27 14.95 -13.24 24.24
C VAL A 27 15.86 -12.84 23.09
N ARG A 28 15.30 -12.79 21.89
CA ARG A 28 15.99 -12.31 20.69
C ARG A 28 15.39 -10.98 20.25
N SER A 29 16.21 -9.93 20.18
CA SER A 29 15.80 -8.66 19.61
C SER A 29 15.63 -8.73 18.09
N PRO A 30 14.90 -7.80 17.47
CA PRO A 30 15.00 -7.56 16.04
C PRO A 30 16.45 -7.28 15.64
N LYS A 31 16.76 -7.49 14.35
CA LYS A 31 18.03 -7.06 13.80
C LYS A 31 17.99 -5.57 13.52
N TYR A 32 19.10 -4.91 13.80
CA TYR A 32 19.27 -3.49 13.54
C TYR A 32 20.38 -3.32 12.48
N PHE A 33 20.16 -2.40 11.58
CA PHE A 33 21.18 -1.96 10.63
C PHE A 33 21.71 -0.60 11.07
N PHE A 34 23.01 -0.47 11.16
CA PHE A 34 23.71 0.77 11.47
C PHE A 34 24.78 1.00 10.42
N GLY A 35 24.85 2.22 9.90
CA GLY A 35 25.85 2.59 8.93
C GLY A 35 26.17 4.09 9.02
N TYR A 36 27.35 4.45 8.58
CA TYR A 36 27.76 5.82 8.36
C TYR A 36 28.26 5.97 6.93
N TYR A 37 27.70 6.89 6.18
CA TYR A 37 27.95 7.05 4.75
C TYR A 37 28.13 8.52 4.40
N ALA A 38 29.08 8.79 3.51
CA ALA A 38 29.26 10.12 2.94
C ALA A 38 28.07 10.52 2.05
N ASP A 39 27.43 9.52 1.41
CA ASP A 39 26.21 9.66 0.65
C ASP A 39 25.14 8.73 1.25
N TRP A 40 24.04 9.29 1.68
CA TRP A 40 22.92 8.54 2.30
C TRP A 40 22.30 7.50 1.35
N ARG A 41 22.40 7.70 0.03
CA ARG A 41 21.88 6.76 -0.98
C ARG A 41 22.59 5.42 -0.92
N ASN A 42 23.90 5.43 -0.74
CA ASN A 42 24.71 4.20 -0.54
C ASN A 42 24.23 3.45 0.72
N GLY A 43 23.89 4.18 1.77
CA GLY A 43 23.35 3.59 2.99
C GLY A 43 21.99 2.91 2.77
N LEU A 44 21.14 3.48 1.93
CA LEU A 44 19.87 2.85 1.56
C LEU A 44 20.05 1.61 0.68
N GLU A 45 21.00 1.64 -0.24
CA GLU A 45 21.36 0.46 -1.06
C GLU A 45 21.84 -0.69 -0.20
N GLU A 46 22.79 -0.44 0.72
CA GLU A 46 23.28 -1.47 1.65
C GLU A 46 22.19 -1.98 2.61
N LEU A 47 21.29 -1.11 3.05
CA LEU A 47 20.12 -1.54 3.84
C LEU A 47 19.23 -2.47 3.01
N GLY A 48 19.02 -2.16 1.73
CA GLY A 48 18.29 -2.99 0.79
C GLY A 48 18.92 -4.39 0.65
N GLU A 49 20.22 -4.45 0.42
CA GLU A 49 20.97 -5.71 0.33
C GLU A 49 20.94 -6.52 1.63
N ALA A 50 21.10 -5.85 2.77
CA ALA A 50 20.99 -6.51 4.08
C ALA A 50 19.59 -7.07 4.33
N THR A 51 18.57 -6.34 3.89
CA THR A 51 17.17 -6.78 3.98
C THR A 51 16.91 -7.97 3.06
N GLU A 52 17.43 -7.97 1.84
CA GLU A 52 17.31 -9.08 0.89
C GLU A 52 17.89 -10.39 1.44
N LYS A 53 19.00 -10.34 2.19
CA LYS A 53 19.58 -11.53 2.86
C LYS A 53 18.66 -12.11 3.93
N LEU A 54 17.79 -11.32 4.52
CA LEU A 54 16.85 -11.75 5.57
C LEU A 54 15.48 -12.13 5.02
N CYS A 55 15.05 -11.41 4.00
CA CYS A 55 13.76 -11.56 3.34
C CYS A 55 14.01 -11.42 1.83
N PRO A 56 14.30 -12.52 1.13
CA PRO A 56 14.61 -12.48 -0.28
C PRO A 56 13.50 -11.82 -1.09
N LYS A 57 13.87 -10.93 -1.99
CA LYS A 57 12.93 -10.26 -2.88
C LYS A 57 12.26 -11.24 -3.84
N LEU A 58 11.04 -10.97 -4.21
CA LEU A 58 10.40 -11.63 -5.34
C LEU A 58 11.10 -11.21 -6.65
N LYS A 59 11.15 -12.12 -7.59
CA LYS A 59 11.66 -11.81 -8.93
C LYS A 59 10.74 -10.78 -9.58
N TRP A 60 11.32 -9.66 -10.01
CA TRP A 60 10.65 -8.63 -10.75
C TRP A 60 11.41 -8.37 -12.07
N ASP A 61 10.75 -8.58 -13.19
CA ASP A 61 11.33 -8.49 -14.53
C ASP A 61 10.57 -7.51 -15.45
N LYS A 62 9.71 -6.65 -14.86
CA LYS A 62 8.86 -5.72 -15.60
C LYS A 62 9.37 -4.28 -15.61
N GLY A 63 10.64 -4.08 -15.26
CA GLY A 63 11.22 -2.74 -15.22
C GLY A 63 10.78 -1.90 -14.02
N THR A 64 11.16 -0.65 -14.04
CA THR A 64 10.77 0.32 -12.99
C THR A 64 9.27 0.60 -13.08
N ILE A 65 8.59 0.61 -11.93
CA ILE A 65 7.18 1.01 -11.88
C ILE A 65 7.10 2.51 -12.15
N PHE A 66 6.55 2.89 -13.30
CA PHE A 66 6.32 4.25 -13.71
C PHE A 66 4.81 4.53 -13.71
N ALA A 67 4.34 5.21 -12.69
CA ALA A 67 2.92 5.27 -12.38
C ALA A 67 2.42 6.67 -12.07
N TRP A 68 1.17 6.94 -12.45
CA TRP A 68 0.35 7.96 -11.83
C TRP A 68 -0.55 7.32 -10.77
N GLN A 69 -0.74 8.03 -9.66
CA GLN A 69 -1.61 7.62 -8.56
C GLN A 69 -2.61 8.73 -8.26
N SER A 70 -3.87 8.36 -8.03
CA SER A 70 -4.98 9.33 -7.95
C SER A 70 -4.95 10.22 -6.71
N TRP A 71 -4.27 9.84 -5.62
CA TRP A 71 -4.33 10.58 -4.36
C TRP A 71 -3.90 12.03 -4.49
N GLY A 72 -2.80 12.29 -5.17
CA GLY A 72 -2.27 13.65 -5.32
C GLY A 72 -3.15 14.60 -6.13
N GLY A 73 -4.02 14.06 -7.00
CA GLY A 73 -4.87 14.87 -7.88
C GLY A 73 -6.36 14.82 -7.57
N MET A 74 -6.84 13.75 -6.94
CA MET A 74 -8.27 13.51 -6.72
C MET A 74 -8.62 13.30 -5.25
N ALA A 75 -7.67 12.88 -4.41
CA ALA A 75 -7.91 12.52 -3.01
C ALA A 75 -9.14 11.61 -2.87
N GLU A 76 -10.09 11.97 -2.01
CA GLU A 76 -11.35 11.25 -1.79
C GLU A 76 -12.38 11.39 -2.94
N HIS A 77 -12.09 12.19 -3.95
CA HIS A 77 -13.01 12.48 -5.06
C HIS A 77 -12.75 11.62 -6.30
N VAL A 78 -12.12 10.47 -6.12
CA VAL A 78 -11.88 9.52 -7.22
C VAL A 78 -13.22 9.18 -7.89
N ASN A 79 -13.27 9.31 -9.22
CA ASN A 79 -14.44 8.99 -10.02
C ASN A 79 -14.05 8.44 -11.40
N TYR A 80 -14.98 7.77 -12.04
CA TYR A 80 -14.72 7.06 -13.30
C TYR A 80 -14.28 8.00 -14.43
N GLU A 81 -14.99 9.11 -14.63
CA GLU A 81 -14.69 10.06 -15.70
C GLU A 81 -13.28 10.65 -15.55
N GLY A 82 -12.95 11.11 -14.33
CA GLY A 82 -11.62 11.62 -14.03
C GLY A 82 -10.52 10.59 -14.26
N ALA A 83 -10.74 9.34 -13.86
CA ALA A 83 -9.78 8.26 -14.04
C ALA A 83 -9.53 7.96 -15.53
N VAL A 84 -10.59 7.91 -16.34
CA VAL A 84 -10.50 7.73 -17.80
C VAL A 84 -9.79 8.90 -18.46
N ASN A 85 -10.15 10.13 -18.10
CA ASN A 85 -9.52 11.34 -18.65
C ASN A 85 -8.01 11.38 -18.36
N VAL A 86 -7.57 10.94 -17.18
CA VAL A 86 -6.15 10.83 -16.86
C VAL A 86 -5.48 9.77 -17.71
N SER A 87 -6.07 8.59 -17.88
CA SER A 87 -5.55 7.55 -18.77
C SER A 87 -5.34 8.08 -20.19
N ASP A 88 -6.33 8.78 -20.73
CA ASP A 88 -6.28 9.36 -22.07
C ASP A 88 -5.23 10.48 -22.17
N PHE A 89 -5.13 11.32 -21.16
CA PHE A 89 -4.11 12.37 -21.12
C PHE A 89 -2.69 11.77 -21.12
N PHE A 90 -2.45 10.74 -20.33
CA PHE A 90 -1.18 10.03 -20.35
C PHE A 90 -0.89 9.47 -21.73
N LYS A 91 -1.86 8.78 -22.33
CA LYS A 91 -1.73 8.17 -23.65
C LYS A 91 -1.41 9.19 -24.75
N GLN A 92 -2.11 10.32 -24.72
CA GLN A 92 -2.07 11.29 -25.83
C GLN A 92 -0.96 12.32 -25.66
N GLN A 93 -0.63 12.68 -24.42
CA GLN A 93 0.24 13.81 -24.14
C GLN A 93 1.57 13.45 -23.48
N LEU A 94 1.60 12.45 -22.62
CA LEU A 94 2.79 12.15 -21.82
C LEU A 94 3.62 11.00 -22.38
N GLU A 95 3.01 9.86 -22.70
CA GLU A 95 3.71 8.68 -23.23
C GLU A 95 4.47 8.98 -24.54
N PRO A 96 3.93 9.76 -25.50
CA PRO A 96 4.68 10.17 -26.70
C PRO A 96 5.92 11.01 -26.40
N ASN A 97 5.99 11.61 -25.21
CA ASN A 97 7.11 12.39 -24.70
C ASN A 97 7.99 11.62 -23.71
N ASN A 98 8.06 10.31 -23.84
CA ASN A 98 8.86 9.39 -23.03
C ASN A 98 8.45 9.33 -21.54
N PHE A 99 7.18 9.61 -21.22
CA PHE A 99 6.67 9.46 -19.86
C PHE A 99 6.21 8.00 -19.62
N HIS A 100 7.15 7.09 -19.64
CA HIS A 100 6.99 5.65 -19.43
C HIS A 100 8.30 5.04 -18.91
N ASN A 101 8.29 3.79 -18.47
CA ASN A 101 9.49 3.07 -18.06
C ASN A 101 10.33 2.61 -19.27
N GLU A 102 11.43 1.93 -19.00
CA GLU A 102 12.36 1.39 -20.00
C GLU A 102 11.73 0.37 -20.95
N ASN A 103 10.60 -0.24 -20.57
CA ASN A 103 9.84 -1.17 -21.40
C ASN A 103 8.69 -0.50 -22.17
N GLY A 104 8.54 0.82 -22.06
CA GLY A 104 7.43 1.56 -22.64
C GLY A 104 6.13 1.43 -21.85
N GLU A 105 6.19 1.01 -20.58
CA GLU A 105 5.02 0.75 -19.76
C GLU A 105 4.70 1.93 -18.83
N CYS A 106 3.42 2.20 -18.65
CA CYS A 106 2.89 3.17 -17.71
C CYS A 106 1.74 2.55 -16.90
N TYR A 107 1.65 2.91 -15.63
CA TYR A 107 0.63 2.41 -14.71
C TYR A 107 -0.30 3.55 -14.32
N ILE A 108 -1.60 3.31 -14.40
CA ILE A 108 -2.64 4.23 -13.93
C ILE A 108 -3.29 3.60 -12.69
N VAL A 109 -2.97 4.14 -11.53
CA VAL A 109 -3.33 3.54 -10.24
C VAL A 109 -4.36 4.38 -9.52
N LEU A 110 -5.47 3.79 -9.17
CA LEU A 110 -6.45 4.39 -8.27
C LEU A 110 -6.03 4.11 -6.82
N ASP A 111 -5.91 5.17 -6.04
CA ASP A 111 -5.61 5.11 -4.60
C ASP A 111 -6.88 4.83 -3.79
N SER A 112 -6.84 5.06 -2.49
CA SER A 112 -8.00 5.04 -1.61
C SER A 112 -9.19 5.74 -2.26
N PHE A 113 -10.39 5.30 -1.93
CA PHE A 113 -11.64 5.73 -2.58
C PHE A 113 -11.80 5.26 -4.04
N TRP A 114 -11.00 4.29 -4.51
CA TRP A 114 -11.29 3.58 -5.75
C TRP A 114 -12.66 2.89 -5.71
N ASP A 115 -13.16 2.58 -4.53
CA ASP A 115 -14.47 2.01 -4.24
C ASP A 115 -15.64 3.01 -4.34
N ASN A 116 -15.37 4.28 -4.69
CA ASN A 116 -16.39 5.19 -5.22
C ASN A 116 -16.89 4.74 -6.59
N LEU A 117 -16.10 3.96 -7.32
CA LEU A 117 -16.51 3.38 -8.60
C LEU A 117 -17.30 2.10 -8.37
N SER A 118 -18.37 1.92 -9.13
CA SER A 118 -19.07 0.62 -9.17
C SER A 118 -18.20 -0.46 -9.82
N ASP A 119 -18.53 -1.72 -9.61
CA ASP A 119 -17.84 -2.86 -10.23
C ASP A 119 -17.78 -2.74 -11.76
N ASP A 120 -18.86 -2.30 -12.40
CA ASP A 120 -18.91 -2.12 -13.84
C ASP A 120 -18.02 -0.96 -14.30
N GLN A 121 -17.94 0.13 -13.52
CA GLN A 121 -17.02 1.22 -13.79
C GLN A 121 -15.56 0.79 -13.61
N LEU A 122 -15.26 -0.01 -12.60
CA LEU A 122 -13.91 -0.58 -12.41
C LEU A 122 -13.52 -1.49 -13.57
N ARG A 123 -14.41 -2.37 -14.01
CA ARG A 123 -14.17 -3.23 -15.19
C ARG A 123 -13.94 -2.40 -16.45
N SER A 124 -14.76 -1.38 -16.66
CA SER A 124 -14.64 -0.46 -17.80
C SER A 124 -13.33 0.32 -17.76
N PHE A 125 -12.92 0.82 -16.60
CA PHE A 125 -11.63 1.47 -16.39
C PHE A 125 -10.46 0.55 -16.73
N VAL A 126 -10.49 -0.69 -16.25
CA VAL A 126 -9.45 -1.71 -16.57
C VAL A 126 -9.35 -1.95 -18.08
N GLN A 127 -10.49 -2.08 -18.76
CA GLN A 127 -10.52 -2.27 -20.21
C GLN A 127 -9.97 -1.04 -20.94
N HIS A 128 -10.34 0.17 -20.49
CA HIS A 128 -9.89 1.43 -21.08
C HIS A 128 -8.37 1.58 -20.99
N CYS A 129 -7.79 1.38 -19.81
CA CYS A 129 -6.34 1.41 -19.63
C CYS A 129 -5.64 0.39 -20.54
N LYS A 130 -6.15 -0.83 -20.63
CA LYS A 130 -5.61 -1.86 -21.53
C LYS A 130 -5.67 -1.46 -23.01
N GLN A 131 -6.74 -0.81 -23.45
CA GLN A 131 -6.85 -0.28 -24.82
C GLN A 131 -5.80 0.80 -25.09
N ASN A 132 -5.47 1.61 -24.09
CA ASN A 132 -4.40 2.60 -24.16
C ASN A 132 -3.00 1.97 -24.03
N GLY A 133 -2.88 0.66 -23.79
CA GLY A 133 -1.61 -0.02 -23.57
C GLY A 133 -1.01 0.22 -22.19
N GLN A 134 -1.84 0.65 -21.23
CA GLN A 134 -1.45 0.96 -19.86
C GLN A 134 -1.82 -0.17 -18.90
N HIS A 135 -1.16 -0.19 -17.74
CA HIS A 135 -1.46 -1.13 -16.66
C HIS A 135 -2.35 -0.46 -15.60
N PRO A 136 -3.61 -0.91 -15.43
CA PRO A 136 -4.46 -0.41 -14.35
C PRO A 136 -4.02 -0.98 -13.00
N GLY A 137 -4.14 -0.19 -11.94
CA GLY A 137 -3.87 -0.62 -10.57
C GLY A 137 -4.85 -0.02 -9.58
N ILE A 138 -4.93 -0.62 -8.41
CA ILE A 138 -5.67 -0.10 -7.26
C ILE A 138 -4.81 -0.15 -6.00
N TYR A 139 -5.05 0.79 -5.10
CA TYR A 139 -4.52 0.73 -3.75
C TYR A 139 -5.21 -0.38 -2.94
N HIS A 140 -4.44 -1.13 -2.19
CA HIS A 140 -4.97 -2.15 -1.30
C HIS A 140 -4.10 -2.33 -0.06
N THR A 141 -4.74 -2.48 1.10
CA THR A 141 -4.08 -2.79 2.37
C THR A 141 -4.44 -4.21 2.81
N PRO A 142 -3.63 -5.20 2.47
CA PRO A 142 -4.01 -6.62 2.67
C PRO A 142 -4.18 -7.02 4.14
N PHE A 143 -3.65 -6.23 5.08
CA PHE A 143 -3.66 -6.51 6.51
C PHE A 143 -4.48 -5.51 7.31
N SER A 144 -5.23 -4.62 6.67
CA SER A 144 -6.02 -3.59 7.35
C SER A 144 -7.48 -3.66 6.95
N TYR A 145 -8.36 -3.61 7.92
CA TYR A 145 -9.79 -3.42 7.73
C TYR A 145 -10.16 -1.96 8.02
N TRP A 146 -10.62 -1.26 7.00
CA TRP A 146 -10.99 0.16 7.08
C TRP A 146 -12.41 0.41 7.55
N GLY A 147 -13.21 -0.64 7.69
CA GLY A 147 -14.59 -0.55 8.15
C GLY A 147 -14.70 -0.34 9.66
N ASN A 148 -15.94 -0.14 10.11
CA ASN A 148 -16.26 0.01 11.54
C ASN A 148 -16.11 -1.33 12.26
N GLU A 149 -15.45 -1.35 13.42
CA GLU A 149 -15.29 -2.55 14.25
C GLU A 149 -16.61 -3.24 14.60
N SER A 150 -17.65 -2.49 14.84
CA SER A 150 -18.99 -3.03 15.13
C SER A 150 -19.58 -3.80 13.95
N GLN A 151 -19.11 -3.58 12.75
CA GLN A 151 -19.58 -4.21 11.52
C GLN A 151 -18.63 -5.33 11.04
N ALA A 152 -17.48 -5.51 11.69
CA ALA A 152 -16.48 -6.49 11.25
C ALA A 152 -17.01 -7.94 11.21
N ALA A 153 -18.00 -8.28 12.03
CA ALA A 153 -18.66 -9.57 12.02
C ALA A 153 -19.70 -9.72 10.88
N MET A 154 -20.10 -8.63 10.23
CA MET A 154 -21.11 -8.63 9.17
C MET A 154 -20.50 -8.76 7.78
N TYR A 155 -19.31 -8.21 7.59
CA TYR A 155 -18.65 -8.15 6.30
C TYR A 155 -17.59 -9.23 6.15
N ARG A 156 -17.42 -9.70 4.94
CA ARG A 156 -16.45 -10.73 4.55
C ARG A 156 -15.30 -10.08 3.77
N PRO A 157 -14.06 -10.62 3.85
CA PRO A 157 -12.92 -10.11 3.09
C PRO A 157 -13.13 -10.14 1.57
N TYR A 158 -13.90 -11.11 1.09
CA TYR A 158 -14.28 -11.27 -0.30
C TYR A 158 -15.59 -12.06 -0.38
N GLU A 159 -16.28 -11.98 -1.51
CA GLU A 159 -17.50 -12.74 -1.76
C GLU A 159 -17.24 -14.25 -1.69
N GLY A 160 -18.08 -14.97 -0.95
CA GLY A 160 -17.93 -16.42 -0.74
C GLY A 160 -16.91 -16.81 0.34
N SER A 161 -16.22 -15.87 0.99
CA SER A 161 -15.34 -16.19 2.12
C SER A 161 -16.10 -16.92 3.23
N PRO A 162 -15.56 -18.01 3.80
CA PRO A 162 -16.16 -18.64 4.99
C PRO A 162 -15.96 -17.81 6.26
N TYR A 163 -15.06 -16.81 6.22
CA TYR A 163 -14.69 -15.98 7.35
C TYR A 163 -15.23 -14.56 7.20
N THR A 164 -15.54 -13.92 8.33
CA THR A 164 -15.77 -12.48 8.43
C THR A 164 -14.48 -11.75 8.79
N TRP A 165 -14.48 -10.41 8.70
CA TRP A 165 -13.34 -9.63 9.19
C TRP A 165 -13.08 -9.83 10.68
N ALA A 166 -14.13 -10.06 11.49
CA ALA A 166 -13.96 -10.33 12.92
C ALA A 166 -13.28 -11.67 13.21
N ASP A 167 -13.44 -12.67 12.32
CA ASP A 167 -12.81 -13.99 12.49
C ASP A 167 -11.30 -13.96 12.25
N ILE A 168 -10.84 -13.12 11.33
CA ILE A 168 -9.43 -13.03 10.93
C ILE A 168 -8.68 -11.89 11.62
N ALA A 169 -9.38 -11.02 12.34
CA ALA A 169 -8.77 -9.88 13.03
C ALA A 169 -7.94 -10.30 14.23
N ILE A 170 -6.85 -9.58 14.46
CA ILE A 170 -6.01 -9.78 15.65
C ILE A 170 -6.79 -9.41 16.90
N ARG A 171 -6.75 -10.27 17.90
CA ARG A 171 -7.36 -10.04 19.21
C ARG A 171 -6.29 -9.94 20.29
N ALA A 172 -6.47 -9.01 21.21
CA ALA A 172 -5.68 -8.93 22.42
C ALA A 172 -6.63 -8.75 23.62
N ASN A 173 -6.49 -9.60 24.61
CA ASN A 173 -7.40 -9.67 25.78
C ASN A 173 -8.88 -9.82 25.38
N GLY A 174 -9.16 -10.62 24.32
CA GLY A 174 -10.51 -10.86 23.81
C GLY A 174 -11.10 -9.75 22.95
N GLN A 175 -10.47 -8.59 22.87
CA GLN A 175 -10.94 -7.46 22.07
C GLN A 175 -10.26 -7.43 20.69
N LEU A 176 -11.00 -7.04 19.67
CA LEU A 176 -10.46 -6.75 18.35
C LEU A 176 -9.42 -5.62 18.43
N ARG A 177 -8.32 -5.78 17.70
CA ARG A 177 -7.29 -4.76 17.60
C ARG A 177 -7.25 -4.22 16.17
N LYS A 178 -7.34 -2.91 16.05
CA LYS A 178 -7.00 -2.22 14.82
C LYS A 178 -5.50 -2.34 14.58
N ILE A 179 -5.10 -2.79 13.41
CA ILE A 179 -3.69 -2.91 13.04
C ILE A 179 -3.13 -1.54 12.66
N ALA A 180 -3.96 -0.69 12.10
CA ALA A 180 -3.67 0.71 11.90
C ALA A 180 -4.94 1.54 12.11
N SER A 181 -4.84 2.60 12.84
CA SER A 181 -5.70 3.78 12.68
C SER A 181 -4.79 4.86 12.10
N ILE A 182 -5.05 5.25 10.91
CA ILE A 182 -4.50 6.49 10.37
C ILE A 182 -5.46 7.59 10.78
#